data_f3138b3472554eb7d5936a6ca72cb170
#
_entry.id   f3138b3472554eb7d5936a6ca72cb170
#
_cell.length_a   1.000
_cell.length_b   1.000
_cell.length_c   1.000
_cell.angle_alpha   90.00
_cell.angle_beta   90.00
_cell.angle_gamma   90.00
#
_symmetry.space_group_name_H-M   'P 1'
#
loop_
_entity.id
_entity.type
_entity.pdbx_description
1 polymer ?
#
loop_
_entity_poly.entity_id
_entity_poly.type
_entity_poly.pdbx_seq_one_letter_code
_entity_poly.pdbx_strand_id
1 'polypeptide(L)'
;MLITMPWPERAEAQETCAIAPFVGRYVGLENGYIRSQPAARLYQETWTADGQIWGTLWLRQGKRFSATPYQGRVTIGADCVATLSRSLPTGVWNSAATLSQTSRRGYTLDTDRGSTITGTLFPQTSATCGPHTLQGVILSSQMGFSLNQGVWQPNAVIQRENHDGTGQLNGLAISSYAGKSERVDYTGTFRVSPDCWGTLVEVDNLGTLYHYQVVVRADGSGYYYLQTDPKDLTGAFLGLDP
;
A
#
# COMPACT_ATOMS: atom_id res chain seq x y z
N MET A 1 46.02 23.47 -5.85
CA MET A 1 46.36 22.28 -5.09
C MET A 1 45.09 21.80 -4.43
N LEU A 2 44.36 20.86 -5.07
CA LEU A 2 43.11 20.30 -4.54
C LEU A 2 43.46 19.17 -3.57
N ILE A 3 43.13 19.35 -2.30
CA ILE A 3 43.31 18.33 -1.27
C ILE A 3 42.08 17.40 -1.39
N THR A 4 42.25 16.23 -1.98
CA THR A 4 41.28 15.15 -1.93
C THR A 4 41.36 14.52 -0.54
N MET A 5 40.41 14.83 0.33
CA MET A 5 40.21 14.05 1.56
C MET A 5 39.66 12.68 1.20
N PRO A 6 40.33 11.59 1.58
CA PRO A 6 39.74 10.27 1.44
C PRO A 6 38.54 10.17 2.40
N TRP A 7 37.38 9.79 1.89
CA TRP A 7 36.25 9.38 2.72
C TRP A 7 36.69 8.18 3.56
N PRO A 8 36.45 8.16 4.88
CA PRO A 8 36.71 6.96 5.66
C PRO A 8 35.82 5.83 5.13
N GLU A 9 36.43 4.80 4.56
CA GLU A 9 35.74 3.53 4.32
C GLU A 9 35.26 2.99 5.67
N ARG A 10 33.99 3.24 6.00
CA ARG A 10 33.32 2.44 7.02
C ARG A 10 33.15 1.05 6.40
N ALA A 11 33.96 0.11 6.84
CA ALA A 11 33.66 -1.29 6.74
C ALA A 11 32.44 -1.55 7.63
N GLU A 12 31.23 -1.26 7.11
CA GLU A 12 30.00 -1.74 7.71
C GLU A 12 30.05 -3.26 7.58
N ALA A 13 29.96 -3.94 8.73
CA ALA A 13 29.77 -5.38 8.73
C ALA A 13 28.51 -5.64 7.90
N GLN A 14 28.69 -6.30 6.74
CA GLN A 14 27.59 -6.59 5.83
C GLN A 14 26.63 -7.51 6.58
N GLU A 15 25.45 -6.98 6.96
CA GLU A 15 24.43 -7.77 7.63
C GLU A 15 24.05 -8.92 6.69
N THR A 16 24.23 -10.16 7.15
CA THR A 16 23.82 -11.33 6.40
C THR A 16 22.36 -11.62 6.69
N CYS A 17 21.49 -11.42 5.71
CA CYS A 17 20.07 -11.66 5.85
C CYS A 17 19.70 -13.15 5.80
N ALA A 18 18.68 -13.51 6.57
CA ALA A 18 18.01 -14.80 6.54
C ALA A 18 16.50 -14.60 6.67
N ILE A 19 15.71 -15.64 6.38
CA ILE A 19 14.25 -15.57 6.43
C ILE A 19 13.69 -15.35 7.86
N ALA A 20 14.37 -15.87 8.88
CA ALA A 20 13.85 -15.92 10.24
C ALA A 20 13.38 -14.58 10.83
N PRO A 21 14.09 -13.45 10.68
CA PRO A 21 13.61 -12.15 11.15
C PRO A 21 12.34 -11.68 10.44
N PHE A 22 12.06 -12.19 9.23
CA PHE A 22 10.96 -11.74 8.39
C PHE A 22 9.71 -12.62 8.48
N VAL A 23 9.70 -13.65 9.32
CA VAL A 23 8.51 -14.47 9.56
C VAL A 23 7.40 -13.63 10.16
N GLY A 24 6.19 -13.70 9.58
CA GLY A 24 5.01 -13.00 10.09
C GLY A 24 4.13 -12.41 8.99
N ARG A 25 3.23 -11.52 9.42
CA ARG A 25 2.26 -10.87 8.53
C ARG A 25 2.82 -9.55 7.98
N TYR A 26 2.44 -9.27 6.73
CA TYR A 26 2.81 -8.07 6.02
C TYR A 26 1.60 -7.47 5.32
N VAL A 27 1.62 -6.16 5.15
CA VAL A 27 0.77 -5.42 4.22
C VAL A 27 1.65 -4.78 3.16
N GLY A 28 1.26 -4.92 1.90
CA GLY A 28 1.92 -4.28 0.78
C GLY A 28 0.98 -3.37 0.01
N LEU A 29 1.51 -2.24 -0.41
CA LEU A 29 0.84 -1.30 -1.31
C LEU A 29 1.79 -0.97 -2.45
N GLU A 30 1.35 -1.18 -3.67
CA GLU A 30 2.12 -0.97 -4.89
C GLU A 30 1.32 -0.18 -5.91
N ASN A 31 2.00 0.72 -6.63
CA ASN A 31 1.41 1.55 -7.68
C ASN A 31 2.30 1.56 -8.91
N GLY A 32 1.68 1.68 -10.09
CA GLY A 32 2.39 1.77 -11.36
C GLY A 32 1.53 1.38 -12.55
N TYR A 33 2.10 0.57 -13.44
CA TYR A 33 1.46 0.17 -14.70
C TYR A 33 1.61 -1.33 -14.96
N ILE A 34 0.54 -1.96 -15.46
CA ILE A 34 0.56 -3.30 -16.04
C ILE A 34 0.07 -3.18 -17.51
N ARG A 35 0.91 -3.58 -18.49
CA ARG A 35 0.58 -3.50 -19.92
C ARG A 35 0.00 -2.14 -20.32
N SER A 36 0.69 -1.07 -19.91
CA SER A 36 0.29 0.33 -20.17
C SER A 36 -1.04 0.79 -19.54
N GLN A 37 -1.65 -0.02 -18.68
CA GLN A 37 -2.79 0.40 -17.87
C GLN A 37 -2.30 0.79 -16.48
N PRO A 38 -2.76 1.93 -15.91
CA PRO A 38 -2.47 2.23 -14.53
C PRO A 38 -2.98 1.12 -13.63
N ALA A 39 -2.20 0.78 -12.63
CA ALA A 39 -2.50 -0.31 -11.72
C ALA A 39 -2.06 0.01 -10.29
N ALA A 40 -2.82 -0.51 -9.33
CA ALA A 40 -2.46 -0.50 -7.92
C ALA A 40 -2.82 -1.83 -7.27
N ARG A 41 -2.00 -2.26 -6.34
CA ARG A 41 -2.17 -3.49 -5.56
C ARG A 41 -2.16 -3.14 -4.08
N LEU A 42 -3.15 -3.65 -3.36
CA LEU A 42 -3.15 -3.71 -1.90
C LEU A 42 -3.26 -5.17 -1.50
N TYR A 43 -2.35 -5.64 -0.68
CA TYR A 43 -2.35 -7.04 -0.27
C TYR A 43 -1.92 -7.21 1.18
N GLN A 44 -2.38 -8.28 1.78
CA GLN A 44 -1.91 -8.76 3.06
C GLN A 44 -1.44 -10.20 2.88
N GLU A 45 -0.24 -10.51 3.37
CA GLU A 45 0.34 -11.83 3.25
C GLU A 45 1.08 -12.25 4.51
N THR A 46 1.21 -13.55 4.69
CA THR A 46 1.96 -14.16 5.79
C THR A 46 3.13 -14.92 5.21
N TRP A 47 4.32 -14.71 5.77
CA TRP A 47 5.55 -15.42 5.46
C TRP A 47 5.91 -16.39 6.57
N THR A 48 6.30 -17.61 6.21
CA THR A 48 6.71 -18.66 7.14
C THR A 48 8.23 -18.85 7.17
N ALA A 49 8.71 -19.59 8.14
CA ALA A 49 10.12 -19.89 8.31
C ALA A 49 10.70 -20.75 7.17
N ASP A 50 9.87 -21.55 6.50
CA ASP A 50 10.23 -22.32 5.31
C ASP A 50 10.02 -21.59 3.99
N GLY A 51 9.73 -20.28 4.06
CA GLY A 51 9.58 -19.41 2.89
C GLY A 51 8.25 -19.54 2.15
N GLN A 52 7.24 -20.15 2.74
CA GLN A 52 5.90 -20.14 2.16
C GLN A 52 5.24 -18.79 2.34
N ILE A 53 4.40 -18.41 1.38
CA ILE A 53 3.57 -17.21 1.40
C ILE A 53 2.11 -17.63 1.17
N TRP A 54 1.19 -17.04 1.92
CA TRP A 54 -0.23 -17.01 1.57
C TRP A 54 -0.82 -15.65 1.88
N GLY A 55 -1.74 -15.20 1.06
CA GLY A 55 -2.34 -13.89 1.23
C GLY A 55 -3.55 -13.66 0.38
N THR A 56 -4.04 -12.42 0.43
CA THR A 56 -5.11 -11.90 -0.42
C THR A 56 -4.61 -10.65 -1.11
N LEU A 57 -4.80 -10.60 -2.42
CA LEU A 57 -4.48 -9.46 -3.28
C LEU A 57 -5.77 -8.77 -3.70
N TRP A 58 -5.83 -7.46 -3.53
CA TRP A 58 -6.74 -6.57 -4.23
C TRP A 58 -5.97 -5.83 -5.31
N LEU A 59 -6.43 -6.00 -6.54
CA LEU A 59 -5.80 -5.41 -7.72
C LEU A 59 -6.79 -4.49 -8.43
N ARG A 60 -6.37 -3.25 -8.63
CA ARG A 60 -6.95 -2.36 -9.64
C ARG A 60 -6.04 -2.35 -10.85
N GLN A 61 -6.60 -2.58 -12.03
CA GLN A 61 -5.91 -2.39 -13.31
C GLN A 61 -6.85 -1.72 -14.28
N GLY A 62 -6.58 -0.47 -14.58
CA GLY A 62 -7.53 0.36 -15.27
C GLY A 62 -8.90 0.37 -14.57
N LYS A 63 -9.97 0.05 -15.25
CA LYS A 63 -11.33 -0.03 -14.69
C LYS A 63 -11.63 -1.31 -13.91
N ARG A 64 -10.76 -2.33 -14.02
CA ARG A 64 -11.01 -3.65 -13.42
C ARG A 64 -10.56 -3.66 -11.97
N PHE A 65 -11.39 -4.23 -11.12
CA PHE A 65 -11.07 -4.55 -9.73
C PHE A 65 -11.23 -6.05 -9.50
N SER A 66 -10.33 -6.66 -8.79
CA SER A 66 -10.40 -8.05 -8.39
C SER A 66 -9.85 -8.27 -6.99
N ALA A 67 -10.41 -9.23 -6.27
CA ALA A 67 -9.92 -9.74 -5.00
C ALA A 67 -9.59 -11.22 -5.18
N THR A 68 -8.37 -11.63 -4.86
CA THR A 68 -7.89 -12.98 -5.18
C THR A 68 -6.99 -13.50 -4.07
N PRO A 69 -7.32 -14.63 -3.44
CA PRO A 69 -6.39 -15.34 -2.58
C PRO A 69 -5.25 -15.92 -3.42
N TYR A 70 -4.06 -16.04 -2.80
CA TYR A 70 -2.90 -16.62 -3.45
C TYR A 70 -2.02 -17.37 -2.45
N GLN A 71 -1.15 -18.19 -3.00
CA GLN A 71 -0.05 -18.86 -2.31
C GLN A 71 1.24 -18.60 -3.07
N GLY A 72 2.37 -18.74 -2.41
CA GLY A 72 3.65 -18.48 -3.07
C GLY A 72 4.86 -18.86 -2.23
N ARG A 73 6.00 -18.40 -2.70
CA ARG A 73 7.28 -18.58 -2.03
C ARG A 73 8.07 -17.28 -2.00
N VAL A 74 8.84 -17.12 -0.92
CA VAL A 74 9.87 -16.10 -0.77
C VAL A 74 11.19 -16.77 -0.49
N THR A 75 12.24 -16.29 -1.12
CA THR A 75 13.64 -16.59 -0.79
C THR A 75 14.36 -15.27 -0.52
N ILE A 76 15.25 -15.25 0.47
CA ILE A 76 15.98 -14.03 0.85
C ILE A 76 17.46 -14.32 0.69
N GLY A 77 18.14 -13.50 -0.12
CA GLY A 77 19.59 -13.53 -0.28
C GLY A 77 20.30 -12.91 0.91
N ALA A 78 21.60 -13.22 1.03
CA ALA A 78 22.46 -12.66 2.07
C ALA A 78 22.56 -11.11 2.02
N ASP A 79 22.28 -10.53 0.87
CA ASP A 79 22.23 -9.10 0.57
C ASP A 79 20.91 -8.43 0.96
N CYS A 80 20.02 -9.13 1.67
CA CYS A 80 18.67 -8.66 2.03
C CYS A 80 17.75 -8.37 0.82
N VAL A 81 18.02 -8.97 -0.31
CA VAL A 81 17.12 -8.97 -1.45
C VAL A 81 16.25 -10.22 -1.42
N ALA A 82 14.94 -10.04 -1.39
CA ALA A 82 13.98 -11.12 -1.49
C ALA A 82 13.50 -11.30 -2.93
N THR A 83 13.33 -12.55 -3.34
CA THR A 83 12.60 -12.94 -4.55
C THR A 83 11.29 -13.58 -4.13
N LEU A 84 10.20 -13.09 -4.67
CA LEU A 84 8.84 -13.52 -4.33
C LEU A 84 8.15 -14.02 -5.60
N SER A 85 7.52 -15.19 -5.50
CA SER A 85 6.70 -15.75 -6.57
C SER A 85 5.35 -16.17 -5.98
N ARG A 86 4.26 -15.58 -6.50
CA ARG A 86 2.90 -15.78 -6.00
C ARG A 86 2.03 -16.37 -7.09
N SER A 87 1.39 -17.50 -6.81
CA SER A 87 0.49 -18.21 -7.73
C SER A 87 -0.92 -17.69 -7.56
N LEU A 88 -1.46 -17.10 -8.60
CA LEU A 88 -2.83 -16.62 -8.71
C LEU A 88 -3.60 -17.52 -9.70
N PRO A 89 -4.92 -17.59 -9.67
CA PRO A 89 -5.70 -18.30 -10.68
C PRO A 89 -5.47 -17.81 -12.11
N THR A 90 -5.02 -16.56 -12.25
CA THR A 90 -4.76 -15.90 -13.55
C THR A 90 -3.31 -16.02 -14.02
N GLY A 91 -2.43 -16.65 -13.25
CA GLY A 91 -1.01 -16.79 -13.56
C GLY A 91 -0.11 -16.56 -12.36
N VAL A 92 1.16 -16.35 -12.61
CA VAL A 92 2.16 -16.08 -11.58
C VAL A 92 2.44 -14.58 -11.52
N TRP A 93 2.61 -14.07 -10.32
CA TRP A 93 3.07 -12.71 -10.04
C TRP A 93 4.42 -12.78 -9.34
N ASN A 94 5.47 -12.29 -10.00
CA ASN A 94 6.82 -12.26 -9.51
C ASN A 94 7.24 -10.86 -9.09
N SER A 95 7.98 -10.77 -8.00
CA SER A 95 8.53 -9.49 -7.54
C SER A 95 9.86 -9.71 -6.81
N ALA A 96 10.66 -8.66 -6.74
CA ALA A 96 11.79 -8.54 -5.85
C ALA A 96 11.47 -7.57 -4.73
N ALA A 97 12.11 -7.70 -3.58
CA ALA A 97 12.03 -6.72 -2.50
C ALA A 97 13.41 -6.51 -1.88
N THR A 98 13.72 -5.25 -1.58
CA THR A 98 14.83 -4.90 -0.68
C THR A 98 14.28 -4.81 0.74
N LEU A 99 14.95 -5.45 1.69
CA LEU A 99 14.45 -5.61 3.06
C LEU A 99 15.40 -4.99 4.08
N SER A 100 14.83 -4.46 5.16
CA SER A 100 15.57 -4.06 6.36
C SER A 100 15.30 -5.06 7.48
N GLN A 101 16.33 -5.69 8.02
CA GLN A 101 16.17 -6.61 9.17
C GLN A 101 15.66 -5.90 10.42
N THR A 102 16.16 -4.70 10.69
CA THR A 102 15.83 -3.93 11.90
C THR A 102 14.38 -3.50 11.92
N SER A 103 13.87 -2.91 10.83
CA SER A 103 12.50 -2.44 10.74
C SER A 103 11.53 -3.49 10.19
N ARG A 104 12.04 -4.57 9.61
CA ARG A 104 11.28 -5.59 8.86
C ARG A 104 10.46 -5.02 7.69
N ARG A 105 10.79 -3.80 7.24
CA ARG A 105 10.16 -3.12 6.11
C ARG A 105 10.91 -3.43 4.83
N GLY A 106 10.22 -3.25 3.72
CA GLY A 106 10.83 -3.39 2.40
C GLY A 106 10.19 -2.48 1.35
N TYR A 107 10.91 -2.38 0.24
CA TYR A 107 10.38 -1.83 -1.00
C TYR A 107 10.28 -2.97 -2.02
N THR A 108 9.19 -3.04 -2.74
CA THR A 108 8.90 -4.07 -3.73
C THR A 108 8.99 -3.51 -5.14
N LEU A 109 9.38 -4.37 -6.06
CA LEU A 109 9.39 -4.11 -7.49
C LEU A 109 8.82 -5.34 -8.21
N ASP A 110 7.81 -5.15 -9.05
CA ASP A 110 7.29 -6.18 -9.93
C ASP A 110 8.33 -6.53 -11.01
N THR A 111 8.64 -7.81 -11.17
CA THR A 111 9.63 -8.31 -12.14
C THR A 111 8.99 -8.97 -13.36
N ASP A 112 7.67 -8.99 -13.44
CA ASP A 112 6.96 -9.55 -14.58
C ASP A 112 7.09 -8.65 -15.82
N ARG A 113 7.24 -9.28 -16.98
CA ARG A 113 7.35 -8.56 -18.26
C ARG A 113 6.10 -7.71 -18.53
N GLY A 114 6.31 -6.43 -18.84
CA GLY A 114 5.24 -5.49 -19.13
C GLY A 114 4.60 -4.88 -17.88
N SER A 115 5.19 -5.10 -16.73
CA SER A 115 4.85 -4.44 -15.48
C SER A 115 5.89 -3.38 -15.12
N THR A 116 5.44 -2.27 -14.54
CA THR A 116 6.27 -1.20 -13.97
C THR A 116 5.58 -0.75 -12.70
N ILE A 117 5.61 -1.62 -11.69
CA ILE A 117 4.95 -1.42 -10.39
C ILE A 117 6.02 -1.50 -9.30
N THR A 118 5.97 -0.55 -8.39
CA THR A 118 6.79 -0.53 -7.19
C THR A 118 5.93 -0.16 -5.99
N GLY A 119 6.39 -0.49 -4.80
CA GLY A 119 5.67 -0.16 -3.60
C GLY A 119 6.43 -0.45 -2.33
N THR A 120 5.67 -0.58 -1.27
CA THR A 120 6.18 -0.78 0.09
C THR A 120 5.61 -2.04 0.71
N LEU A 121 6.41 -2.67 1.56
CA LEU A 121 6.05 -3.83 2.35
C LEU A 121 6.29 -3.51 3.83
N PHE A 122 5.24 -3.59 4.64
CA PHE A 122 5.31 -3.27 6.07
C PHE A 122 4.88 -4.46 6.92
N PRO A 123 5.58 -4.73 8.02
CA PRO A 123 5.16 -5.75 8.97
C PRO A 123 3.85 -5.33 9.64
N GLN A 124 2.93 -6.28 9.76
CA GLN A 124 1.68 -6.13 10.48
C GLN A 124 1.82 -6.84 11.83
N THR A 125 1.41 -6.18 12.91
CA THR A 125 1.39 -6.82 14.23
C THR A 125 0.29 -7.87 14.30
N SER A 126 0.35 -8.74 15.31
CA SER A 126 -0.66 -9.78 15.54
C SER A 126 -1.88 -9.26 16.32
N ALA A 127 -1.96 -7.96 16.62
CA ALA A 127 -3.08 -7.38 17.32
C ALA A 127 -4.36 -7.45 16.48
N THR A 128 -5.49 -7.57 17.17
CA THR A 128 -6.82 -7.60 16.55
C THR A 128 -7.28 -6.17 16.28
N CYS A 129 -7.77 -5.93 15.06
CA CYS A 129 -8.31 -4.64 14.65
C CYS A 129 -9.81 -4.51 14.91
N GLY A 130 -10.27 -3.28 14.88
CA GLY A 130 -11.68 -2.89 14.92
C GLY A 130 -11.81 -1.39 14.65
N PRO A 131 -13.03 -0.83 14.68
CA PRO A 131 -13.23 0.61 14.46
C PRO A 131 -12.39 1.48 15.39
N HIS A 132 -12.22 1.05 16.64
CA HIS A 132 -11.42 1.74 17.67
C HIS A 132 -9.91 1.80 17.39
N THR A 133 -9.43 1.02 16.41
CA THR A 133 -8.01 1.01 16.04
C THR A 133 -7.60 2.31 15.37
N LEU A 134 -8.54 3.01 14.70
CA LEU A 134 -8.30 4.33 14.13
C LEU A 134 -9.05 5.39 14.92
N GLN A 135 -8.30 6.26 15.59
CA GLN A 135 -8.84 7.39 16.34
C GLN A 135 -7.89 8.59 16.27
N GLY A 136 -8.44 9.77 15.99
CA GLY A 136 -7.67 11.01 15.91
C GLY A 136 -7.45 11.48 14.47
N VAL A 137 -6.51 12.37 14.30
CA VAL A 137 -6.22 13.03 13.03
C VAL A 137 -5.26 12.20 12.19
N ILE A 138 -5.63 11.98 10.94
CA ILE A 138 -4.83 11.27 9.95
C ILE A 138 -4.51 12.21 8.79
N LEU A 139 -3.28 12.21 8.34
CA LEU A 139 -2.82 12.98 7.19
C LEU A 139 -2.38 12.06 6.06
N SER A 140 -2.61 12.49 4.81
CA SER A 140 -2.07 11.80 3.64
C SER A 140 -1.66 12.73 2.53
N SER A 141 -0.74 12.22 1.72
CA SER A 141 -0.37 12.75 0.42
C SER A 141 -0.33 11.58 -0.56
N GLN A 142 -1.00 11.71 -1.69
CA GLN A 142 -1.17 10.62 -2.63
C GLN A 142 -1.13 11.09 -4.08
N MET A 143 -0.70 10.21 -4.94
CA MET A 143 -0.77 10.36 -6.38
C MET A 143 -1.50 9.17 -6.99
N GLY A 144 -2.24 9.41 -8.06
CA GLY A 144 -3.00 8.38 -8.74
C GLY A 144 -3.41 8.81 -10.14
N PHE A 145 -4.50 8.22 -10.62
CA PHE A 145 -5.03 8.47 -11.96
C PHE A 145 -6.55 8.56 -11.91
N SER A 146 -7.09 9.50 -12.67
CA SER A 146 -8.54 9.62 -12.92
C SER A 146 -8.82 9.42 -14.39
N LEU A 147 -9.91 8.72 -14.70
CA LEU A 147 -10.34 8.48 -16.08
C LEU A 147 -11.24 9.61 -16.54
N ASN A 148 -10.74 10.43 -17.45
CA ASN A 148 -11.49 11.52 -18.07
C ASN A 148 -11.61 11.28 -19.57
N GLN A 149 -12.84 11.25 -20.10
CA GLN A 149 -13.15 11.03 -21.52
C GLN A 149 -12.42 9.82 -22.15
N GLY A 150 -12.25 8.74 -21.38
CA GLY A 150 -11.59 7.53 -21.82
C GLY A 150 -10.05 7.53 -21.70
N VAL A 151 -9.45 8.61 -21.23
CA VAL A 151 -8.00 8.77 -21.05
C VAL A 151 -7.69 8.83 -19.55
N TRP A 152 -6.71 8.04 -19.10
CA TRP A 152 -6.18 8.12 -17.75
C TRP A 152 -5.27 9.34 -17.60
N GLN A 153 -5.61 10.22 -16.69
CA GLN A 153 -4.88 11.44 -16.37
C GLN A 153 -4.37 11.39 -14.94
N PRO A 154 -3.17 11.94 -14.66
CA PRO A 154 -2.64 11.96 -13.30
C PRO A 154 -3.52 12.82 -12.38
N ASN A 155 -3.63 12.39 -11.14
CA ASN A 155 -4.17 13.19 -10.04
C ASN A 155 -3.22 13.19 -8.85
N ALA A 156 -3.38 14.19 -8.00
CA ALA A 156 -2.72 14.28 -6.71
C ALA A 156 -3.73 14.78 -5.68
N VAL A 157 -3.66 14.24 -4.47
CA VAL A 157 -4.58 14.61 -3.38
C VAL A 157 -3.79 14.71 -2.08
N ILE A 158 -4.09 15.73 -1.29
CA ILE A 158 -3.70 15.78 0.12
C ILE A 158 -4.98 15.78 0.96
N GLN A 159 -4.96 15.03 2.07
CA GLN A 159 -6.13 14.85 2.92
C GLN A 159 -5.78 15.03 4.39
N ARG A 160 -6.76 15.51 5.12
CA ARG A 160 -6.78 15.52 6.58
C ARG A 160 -8.12 14.95 7.05
N GLU A 161 -8.05 13.87 7.79
CA GLU A 161 -9.22 13.16 8.32
C GLU A 161 -9.21 13.19 9.84
N ASN A 162 -10.39 13.14 10.43
CA ASN A 162 -10.58 12.96 11.86
C ASN A 162 -11.47 11.73 12.09
N HIS A 163 -10.88 10.67 12.62
CA HIS A 163 -11.55 9.41 12.95
C HIS A 163 -12.03 9.43 14.40
N ASP A 164 -13.26 9.03 14.64
CA ASP A 164 -13.91 9.05 15.96
C ASP A 164 -13.69 7.78 16.81
N GLY A 165 -13.05 6.74 16.24
CA GLY A 165 -12.87 5.45 16.90
C GLY A 165 -14.11 4.56 16.90
N THR A 166 -15.21 4.97 16.29
CA THR A 166 -16.48 4.20 16.21
C THR A 166 -16.81 3.74 14.79
N GLY A 167 -16.01 4.15 13.80
CA GLY A 167 -16.21 3.84 12.40
C GLY A 167 -16.77 5.00 11.60
N GLN A 168 -16.75 6.21 12.14
CA GLN A 168 -17.09 7.43 11.43
C GLN A 168 -15.85 8.31 11.27
N LEU A 169 -15.83 9.06 10.19
CA LEU A 169 -14.82 10.08 9.96
C LEU A 169 -15.42 11.33 9.30
N ASN A 170 -14.73 12.44 9.44
CA ASN A 170 -14.91 13.63 8.63
C ASN A 170 -13.53 14.10 8.14
N GLY A 171 -13.49 14.71 6.99
CA GLY A 171 -12.24 15.09 6.38
C GLY A 171 -12.34 16.24 5.41
N LEU A 172 -11.18 16.67 5.00
CA LEU A 172 -10.94 17.69 3.99
C LEU A 172 -9.92 17.13 3.00
N ALA A 173 -10.22 17.23 1.71
CA ALA A 173 -9.29 16.94 0.63
C ALA A 173 -9.04 18.19 -0.22
N ILE A 174 -7.79 18.35 -0.65
CA ILE A 174 -7.39 19.25 -1.72
C ILE A 174 -6.80 18.38 -2.81
N SER A 175 -7.42 18.38 -3.97
CA SER A 175 -7.06 17.54 -5.11
C SER A 175 -6.65 18.37 -6.32
N SER A 176 -5.87 17.78 -7.19
CA SER A 176 -5.54 18.30 -8.50
C SER A 176 -5.77 17.20 -9.54
N TYR A 177 -6.74 17.41 -10.43
CA TYR A 177 -7.07 16.53 -11.54
C TYR A 177 -6.61 17.20 -12.84
N ALA A 178 -5.56 16.65 -13.45
CA ALA A 178 -4.96 17.23 -14.67
C ALA A 178 -4.65 18.73 -14.56
N GLY A 179 -4.19 19.18 -13.38
CA GLY A 179 -3.85 20.57 -13.09
C GLY A 179 -5.03 21.47 -12.66
N LYS A 180 -6.25 20.94 -12.61
CA LYS A 180 -7.41 21.66 -12.05
C LYS A 180 -7.54 21.32 -10.57
N SER A 181 -7.33 22.30 -9.70
CA SER A 181 -7.43 22.12 -8.24
C SER A 181 -8.86 22.25 -7.77
N GLU A 182 -9.21 21.44 -6.77
CA GLU A 182 -10.50 21.41 -6.10
C GLU A 182 -10.29 21.17 -4.60
N ARG A 183 -11.16 21.74 -3.78
CA ARG A 183 -11.25 21.48 -2.34
C ARG A 183 -12.64 20.97 -2.01
N VAL A 184 -12.71 19.86 -1.29
CA VAL A 184 -13.95 19.26 -0.81
C VAL A 184 -13.83 18.93 0.67
N ASP A 185 -14.94 19.10 1.40
CA ASP A 185 -15.15 18.53 2.71
C ASP A 185 -15.95 17.23 2.51
N TYR A 186 -15.69 16.21 3.31
CA TYR A 186 -16.37 14.92 3.20
C TYR A 186 -16.61 14.27 4.56
N THR A 187 -17.54 13.34 4.58
CA THR A 187 -17.77 12.43 5.70
C THR A 187 -17.65 11.00 5.21
N GLY A 188 -17.30 10.09 6.10
CA GLY A 188 -17.15 8.70 5.74
C GLY A 188 -17.51 7.72 6.84
N THR A 189 -17.76 6.50 6.43
CA THR A 189 -17.96 5.36 7.32
C THR A 189 -16.97 4.26 6.96
N PHE A 190 -16.28 3.70 7.97
CA PHE A 190 -15.40 2.56 7.76
C PHE A 190 -15.80 1.39 8.62
N ARG A 191 -15.56 0.19 8.10
CA ARG A 191 -15.73 -1.08 8.78
C ARG A 191 -14.43 -1.85 8.72
N VAL A 192 -14.01 -2.39 9.84
CA VAL A 192 -12.76 -3.13 9.98
C VAL A 192 -13.03 -4.44 10.66
N SER A 193 -12.60 -5.53 10.06
CA SER A 193 -12.64 -6.89 10.62
C SER A 193 -11.43 -7.15 11.53
N PRO A 194 -11.51 -8.18 12.41
CA PRO A 194 -10.44 -8.49 13.35
C PRO A 194 -9.07 -8.77 12.71
N ASP A 195 -9.02 -9.17 11.45
CA ASP A 195 -7.81 -9.40 10.67
C ASP A 195 -7.26 -8.14 9.99
N CYS A 196 -7.84 -6.97 10.35
CA CYS A 196 -7.47 -5.63 9.89
C CYS A 196 -7.87 -5.28 8.44
N TRP A 197 -8.61 -6.16 7.76
CA TRP A 197 -9.25 -5.81 6.50
C TRP A 197 -10.50 -4.97 6.72
N GLY A 198 -10.80 -4.11 5.76
CA GLY A 198 -11.99 -3.28 5.87
C GLY A 198 -12.42 -2.63 4.58
N THR A 199 -13.48 -1.87 4.71
CA THR A 199 -14.04 -1.01 3.66
C THR A 199 -14.25 0.40 4.20
N LEU A 200 -14.06 1.38 3.33
CA LEU A 200 -14.36 2.78 3.60
C LEU A 200 -15.27 3.30 2.49
N VAL A 201 -16.28 4.05 2.88
CA VAL A 201 -17.17 4.79 1.96
C VAL A 201 -17.18 6.24 2.40
N GLU A 202 -16.90 7.13 1.48
CA GLU A 202 -16.92 8.58 1.70
C GLU A 202 -17.94 9.25 0.79
N VAL A 203 -18.48 10.36 1.26
CA VAL A 203 -19.32 11.25 0.47
C VAL A 203 -18.84 12.68 0.65
N ASP A 204 -18.52 13.35 -0.44
CA ASP A 204 -18.12 14.76 -0.41
C ASP A 204 -19.32 15.71 -0.37
N ASN A 205 -19.05 16.97 -0.11
CA ASN A 205 -20.07 18.02 -0.06
C ASN A 205 -20.70 18.35 -1.43
N LEU A 206 -20.24 17.73 -2.50
CA LEU A 206 -20.83 17.78 -3.84
C LEU A 206 -21.71 16.56 -4.14
N GLY A 207 -21.78 15.59 -3.21
CA GLY A 207 -22.57 14.37 -3.31
C GLY A 207 -21.88 13.23 -4.03
N THR A 208 -20.56 13.32 -4.30
CA THR A 208 -19.80 12.25 -4.92
C THR A 208 -19.48 11.18 -3.89
N LEU A 209 -19.73 9.92 -4.25
CA LEU A 209 -19.40 8.76 -3.44
C LEU A 209 -18.06 8.16 -3.88
N TYR A 210 -17.23 7.80 -2.90
CA TYR A 210 -15.96 7.13 -3.08
C TYR A 210 -15.93 5.85 -2.25
N HIS A 211 -15.41 4.77 -2.84
CA HIS A 211 -15.35 3.45 -2.23
C HIS A 211 -13.91 2.95 -2.18
N TYR A 212 -13.52 2.42 -1.02
CA TYR A 212 -12.16 1.92 -0.82
C TYR A 212 -12.17 0.56 -0.14
N GLN A 213 -11.18 -0.25 -0.50
CA GLN A 213 -10.71 -1.35 0.32
C GLN A 213 -9.58 -0.85 1.19
N VAL A 214 -9.56 -1.22 2.46
CA VAL A 214 -8.56 -0.74 3.41
C VAL A 214 -7.90 -1.89 4.17
N VAL A 215 -6.65 -1.68 4.56
CA VAL A 215 -5.96 -2.48 5.57
C VAL A 215 -5.49 -1.53 6.66
N VAL A 216 -6.09 -1.68 7.84
CA VAL A 216 -5.70 -0.88 9.00
C VAL A 216 -4.43 -1.46 9.60
N ARG A 217 -3.50 -0.61 9.99
CA ARG A 217 -2.36 -1.03 10.80
C ARG A 217 -2.81 -1.35 12.21
N ALA A 218 -2.50 -2.56 12.66
CA ALA A 218 -2.93 -3.04 13.96
C ALA A 218 -2.32 -2.26 15.16
N ASP A 219 -1.26 -1.49 14.91
CA ASP A 219 -0.66 -0.55 15.87
C ASP A 219 -1.40 0.80 15.94
N GLY A 220 -2.46 0.98 15.16
CA GLY A 220 -3.25 2.20 15.10
C GLY A 220 -2.59 3.37 14.38
N SER A 221 -1.39 3.20 13.81
CA SER A 221 -0.63 4.29 13.18
C SER A 221 -1.17 4.77 11.84
N GLY A 222 -2.28 4.18 11.35
CA GLY A 222 -2.91 4.56 10.10
C GLY A 222 -3.48 3.37 9.32
N TYR A 223 -3.74 3.58 8.05
CA TYR A 223 -4.26 2.55 7.16
C TYR A 223 -3.77 2.72 5.73
N TYR A 224 -3.76 1.61 5.01
CA TYR A 224 -3.55 1.57 3.56
C TYR A 224 -4.90 1.45 2.89
N TYR A 225 -5.07 2.10 1.74
CA TYR A 225 -6.28 1.94 0.96
C TYR A 225 -5.99 1.71 -0.53
N LEU A 226 -6.99 1.14 -1.18
CA LEU A 226 -7.10 1.03 -2.63
C LEU A 226 -8.51 1.46 -3.03
N GLN A 227 -8.61 2.50 -3.85
CA GLN A 227 -9.88 2.97 -4.38
C GLN A 227 -10.47 1.96 -5.36
N THR A 228 -11.77 1.68 -5.22
CA THR A 228 -12.46 0.65 -6.02
C THR A 228 -13.36 1.20 -7.11
N ASP A 229 -13.60 2.51 -7.12
CA ASP A 229 -14.43 3.17 -8.14
C ASP A 229 -13.80 3.07 -9.52
N PRO A 230 -14.60 2.79 -10.58
CA PRO A 230 -14.05 2.48 -11.89
C PRO A 230 -13.40 3.66 -12.62
N LYS A 231 -13.62 4.88 -12.16
CA LYS A 231 -13.09 6.11 -12.78
C LYS A 231 -11.82 6.62 -12.13
N ASP A 232 -11.55 6.20 -10.91
CA ASP A 232 -10.40 6.66 -10.13
C ASP A 232 -9.54 5.47 -9.68
N LEU A 233 -8.25 5.66 -9.71
CA LEU A 233 -7.26 4.68 -9.29
C LEU A 233 -6.25 5.39 -8.41
N THR A 234 -6.44 5.27 -7.11
CA THR A 234 -5.49 5.72 -6.10
C THR A 234 -5.27 4.61 -5.09
N GLY A 235 -4.06 4.55 -4.59
CA GLY A 235 -3.71 3.74 -3.45
C GLY A 235 -2.69 4.50 -2.63
N ALA A 236 -2.91 4.65 -1.33
CA ALA A 236 -2.02 5.38 -0.46
C ALA A 236 -2.00 4.79 0.96
N PHE A 237 -1.02 5.24 1.73
CA PHE A 237 -0.97 5.11 3.17
C PHE A 237 -1.38 6.45 3.81
N LEU A 238 -2.30 6.39 4.75
CA LEU A 238 -2.71 7.50 5.59
C LEU A 238 -2.20 7.22 7.01
N GLY A 239 -1.40 8.14 7.54
CA GLY A 239 -0.80 8.00 8.87
C GLY A 239 -1.38 8.96 9.88
N LEU A 240 -1.46 8.53 11.14
CA LEU A 240 -1.80 9.41 12.24
C LEU A 240 -0.79 10.56 12.32
N ASP A 241 -1.30 11.75 12.56
CA ASP A 241 -0.51 12.91 12.95
C ASP A 241 -0.05 12.68 14.41
N PRO A 242 1.27 12.59 14.66
CA PRO A 242 1.81 12.23 15.97
C PRO A 242 1.58 13.30 17.04
#